data_d6a105fef14f45d9a1a552e7e3d4182d
#
_entry.id   d6a105fef14f45d9a1a552e7e3d4182d
#
_cell.length_a   1.000
_cell.length_b   1.000
_cell.length_c   1.000
_cell.angle_alpha   90.00
_cell.angle_beta   90.00
_cell.angle_gamma   90.00
#
_symmetry.space_group_name_H-M   'P 1'
#
loop_
_entity.id
_entity.type
_entity.pdbx_description
1 polymer ?
#
loop_
_entity_poly.entity_id
_entity_poly.type
_entity_poly.pdbx_seq_one_letter_code
_entity_poly.pdbx_strand_id
1 'polypeptide(L)'
;MQDSSAFQFLALDQIHESTTNPRRTFDEAKLYELAESIKHNGLIQPITVRPNNQGFEIVAGARRYRAAQIAELFAVPARIVEIDDAKALEWQLVELSIVVKRFLFVHWGPHVVSI
;
A
#
# COMPACT_ATOMS: atom_id res chain seq x y z
N MET A 1 5.95 22.35 9.37
CA MET A 1 5.00 22.19 8.29
C MET A 1 3.81 21.33 8.71
N GLN A 2 2.64 21.78 8.39
CA GLN A 2 1.43 21.03 8.73
C GLN A 2 1.24 19.85 7.79
N ASP A 3 1.14 18.70 8.37
CA ASP A 3 0.77 17.49 7.61
C ASP A 3 -0.75 17.36 7.70
N SER A 4 -1.41 17.34 6.55
CA SER A 4 -2.87 17.19 6.52
C SER A 4 -3.32 15.77 6.76
N SER A 5 -2.39 14.84 6.94
CA SER A 5 -2.74 13.44 7.19
C SER A 5 -3.05 13.21 8.66
N ALA A 6 -3.86 12.19 8.91
CA ALA A 6 -4.19 11.75 10.25
C ALA A 6 -3.98 10.24 10.33
N PHE A 7 -3.52 9.77 11.49
CA PHE A 7 -3.33 8.33 11.70
C PHE A 7 -4.45 7.80 12.56
N GLN A 8 -5.01 6.66 12.15
CA GLN A 8 -5.96 5.93 12.99
C GLN A 8 -6.08 4.50 12.48
N PHE A 9 -6.66 3.65 13.31
CA PHE A 9 -6.99 2.30 12.88
C PHE A 9 -8.32 2.33 12.15
N LEU A 10 -8.37 1.67 11.00
CA LEU A 10 -9.58 1.55 10.21
C LEU A 10 -9.94 0.07 10.07
N ALA A 11 -11.23 -0.23 10.14
CA ALA A 11 -11.71 -1.58 9.89
C ALA A 11 -11.46 -1.92 8.42
N LEU A 12 -11.06 -3.16 8.16
CA LEU A 12 -10.74 -3.59 6.78
C LEU A 12 -11.93 -3.45 5.84
N ASP A 13 -13.15 -3.61 6.35
CA ASP A 13 -14.35 -3.51 5.52
C ASP A 13 -14.65 -2.06 5.09
N GLN A 14 -14.00 -1.08 5.68
CA GLN A 14 -14.15 0.33 5.28
C GLN A 14 -13.14 0.72 4.20
N ILE A 15 -12.22 -0.17 3.87
CA ILE A 15 -11.12 0.12 2.95
C ILE A 15 -11.32 -0.67 1.68
N HIS A 16 -11.05 -0.04 0.54
CA HIS A 16 -11.10 -0.73 -0.75
C HIS A 16 -9.91 -0.32 -1.61
N GLU A 17 -9.57 -1.19 -2.54
CA GLU A 17 -8.48 -0.91 -3.48
C GLU A 17 -8.95 0.02 -4.57
N SER A 18 -8.05 0.87 -5.03
CA SER A 18 -8.33 1.79 -6.12
C SER A 18 -8.44 1.03 -7.44
N THR A 19 -9.44 1.39 -8.24
CA THR A 19 -9.58 0.84 -9.59
C THR A 19 -8.54 1.39 -10.54
N THR A 20 -7.89 2.49 -10.18
CA THR A 20 -6.85 3.12 -11.00
C THR A 20 -5.44 2.70 -10.61
N ASN A 21 -5.29 1.87 -9.58
CA ASN A 21 -3.98 1.41 -9.16
C ASN A 21 -3.35 0.55 -10.26
N PRO A 22 -2.18 0.92 -10.78
CA PRO A 22 -1.54 0.16 -11.85
C PRO A 22 -1.03 -1.21 -11.40
N ARG A 23 -0.76 -1.39 -10.11
CA ARG A 23 -0.28 -2.68 -9.59
C ARG A 23 -1.46 -3.49 -9.09
N ARG A 24 -1.82 -4.52 -9.86
CA ARG A 24 -2.96 -5.38 -9.53
C ARG A 24 -2.59 -6.81 -9.21
N THR A 25 -1.36 -7.22 -9.54
CA THR A 25 -0.88 -8.57 -9.31
C THR A 25 0.24 -8.58 -8.29
N PHE A 26 0.22 -9.59 -7.44
CA PHE A 26 1.21 -9.74 -6.38
C PHE A 26 1.71 -11.18 -6.38
N ASP A 27 2.96 -11.38 -6.00
CA ASP A 27 3.52 -12.70 -5.79
C ASP A 27 2.83 -13.33 -4.57
N GLU A 28 2.09 -14.39 -4.79
CA GLU A 28 1.31 -15.04 -3.71
C GLU A 28 2.19 -15.57 -2.59
N ALA A 29 3.32 -16.17 -2.91
CA ALA A 29 4.20 -16.72 -1.89
C ALA A 29 4.70 -15.61 -0.96
N LYS A 30 5.13 -14.50 -1.53
CA LYS A 30 5.60 -13.37 -0.73
C LYS A 30 4.46 -12.70 0.03
N LEU A 31 3.28 -12.71 -0.54
CA LEU A 31 2.10 -12.16 0.11
C LEU A 31 1.75 -12.97 1.35
N TYR A 32 1.81 -14.30 1.26
CA TYR A 32 1.57 -15.17 2.40
C TYR A 32 2.65 -15.05 3.47
N GLU A 33 3.92 -14.89 3.07
CA GLU A 33 4.99 -14.62 4.01
C GLU A 33 4.73 -13.35 4.80
N LEU A 34 4.30 -12.30 4.10
CA LEU A 34 3.98 -11.04 4.76
C LEU A 34 2.79 -11.21 5.70
N ALA A 35 1.78 -11.96 5.27
CA ALA A 35 0.61 -12.23 6.11
C ALA A 35 1.01 -12.97 7.40
N GLU A 36 1.91 -13.94 7.29
CA GLU A 36 2.41 -14.64 8.49
C GLU A 36 3.12 -13.69 9.43
N SER A 37 3.96 -12.81 8.90
CA SER A 37 4.64 -11.82 9.71
C SER A 37 3.65 -10.89 10.41
N ILE A 38 2.64 -10.44 9.69
CA ILE A 38 1.60 -9.57 10.23
C ILE A 38 0.80 -10.29 11.33
N LYS A 39 0.53 -11.56 11.14
CA LYS A 39 -0.21 -12.37 12.10
C LYS A 39 0.52 -12.48 13.43
N HIS A 40 1.85 -12.59 13.37
CA HIS A 40 2.65 -12.73 14.58
C HIS A 40 3.02 -11.40 15.22
N ASN A 41 3.29 -10.39 14.43
CA ASN A 41 3.85 -9.13 14.90
C ASN A 41 2.91 -7.94 14.77
N GLY A 42 1.77 -8.11 14.12
CA GLY A 42 0.89 -7.01 13.78
C GLY A 42 1.39 -6.24 12.59
N LEU A 43 0.56 -5.36 12.07
CA LEU A 43 0.94 -4.48 10.97
C LEU A 43 1.54 -3.20 11.54
N ILE A 44 2.84 -3.07 11.40
CA ILE A 44 3.59 -1.97 12.00
C ILE A 44 3.54 -0.71 11.14
N GLN A 45 3.66 -0.87 9.81
CA GLN A 45 3.63 0.27 8.91
C GLN A 45 2.22 0.52 8.42
N PRO A 46 1.73 1.75 8.53
CA PRO A 46 0.37 2.06 8.08
C PRO A 46 0.26 2.03 6.56
N ILE A 47 -0.95 1.74 6.09
CA ILE A 47 -1.30 1.97 4.69
C ILE A 47 -1.76 3.42 4.55
N THR A 48 -1.70 3.96 3.34
CA THR A 48 -2.15 5.31 3.07
C THR A 48 -3.46 5.25 2.29
N VAL A 49 -4.47 5.94 2.79
CA VAL A 49 -5.80 5.94 2.21
C VAL A 49 -6.30 7.36 2.06
N ARG A 50 -7.31 7.54 1.21
CA ARG A 50 -8.03 8.81 1.12
C ARG A 50 -9.53 8.54 1.23
N PRO A 51 -10.29 9.46 1.84
CA PRO A 51 -11.73 9.27 1.92
C PRO A 51 -12.38 9.41 0.54
N ASN A 52 -13.42 8.61 0.32
CA ASN A 52 -14.25 8.76 -0.86
C ASN A 52 -15.69 8.39 -0.49
N ASN A 53 -16.59 8.35 -1.50
CA ASN A 53 -18.01 8.11 -1.25
C ASN A 53 -18.29 6.71 -0.69
N GLN A 54 -17.37 5.78 -0.85
CA GLN A 54 -17.57 4.39 -0.44
C GLN A 54 -16.73 4.00 0.78
N GLY A 55 -16.12 4.98 1.43
CA GLY A 55 -15.26 4.73 2.58
C GLY A 55 -13.88 5.28 2.35
N PHE A 56 -12.88 4.39 2.35
CA PHE A 56 -11.49 4.80 2.19
C PHE A 56 -10.83 4.01 1.05
N GLU A 57 -10.21 4.74 0.14
CA GLU A 57 -9.53 4.15 -1.01
C GLU A 57 -8.04 4.11 -0.75
N ILE A 58 -7.41 2.97 -1.06
CA ILE A 58 -5.97 2.81 -0.85
C ILE A 58 -5.20 3.64 -1.88
N VAL A 59 -4.33 4.50 -1.38
CA VAL A 59 -3.39 5.25 -2.22
C VAL A 59 -2.05 4.53 -2.26
N ALA A 60 -1.61 3.97 -1.15
CA ALA A 60 -0.36 3.23 -1.05
C ALA A 60 -0.50 2.13 -0.01
N GLY A 61 0.14 0.98 -0.25
CA GLY A 61 0.13 -0.13 0.69
C GLY A 61 -0.88 -1.22 0.37
N ALA A 62 -1.29 -1.37 -0.89
CA ALA A 62 -2.25 -2.41 -1.28
C ALA A 62 -1.75 -3.81 -0.92
N ARG A 63 -0.45 -4.05 -1.01
CA ARG A 63 0.13 -5.34 -0.65
C ARG A 63 -0.06 -5.64 0.84
N ARG A 64 0.15 -4.64 1.68
CA ARG A 64 -0.06 -4.78 3.13
C ARG A 64 -1.53 -5.00 3.44
N TYR A 65 -2.41 -4.32 2.73
CA TYR A 65 -3.84 -4.50 2.90
C TYR A 65 -4.26 -5.94 2.58
N ARG A 66 -3.79 -6.48 1.46
CA ARG A 66 -4.11 -7.85 1.09
C ARG A 66 -3.53 -8.86 2.08
N ALA A 67 -2.31 -8.62 2.54
CA ALA A 67 -1.70 -9.48 3.55
C ALA A 67 -2.49 -9.42 4.86
N ALA A 68 -2.98 -8.26 5.24
CA ALA A 68 -3.80 -8.10 6.43
C ALA A 68 -5.12 -8.86 6.31
N GLN A 69 -5.71 -8.90 5.12
CA GLN A 69 -6.91 -9.71 4.87
C GLN A 69 -6.61 -11.20 5.04
N ILE A 70 -5.49 -11.66 4.53
CA ILE A 70 -5.08 -13.06 4.66
C ILE A 70 -4.82 -13.39 6.13
N ALA A 71 -4.22 -12.46 6.87
CA ALA A 71 -3.94 -12.62 8.29
C ALA A 71 -5.21 -12.48 9.15
N GLU A 72 -6.33 -12.14 8.53
CA GLU A 72 -7.63 -12.00 9.19
C GLU A 72 -7.65 -10.94 10.29
N LEU A 73 -6.96 -9.83 10.04
CA LEU A 73 -7.02 -8.70 10.96
C LEU A 73 -8.37 -7.99 10.83
N PHE A 74 -8.88 -7.50 11.95
CA PHE A 74 -10.11 -6.72 11.94
C PHE A 74 -9.87 -5.29 11.48
N ALA A 75 -8.75 -4.71 11.91
CA ALA A 75 -8.43 -3.32 11.62
C ALA A 75 -6.94 -3.18 11.35
N VAL A 76 -6.57 -2.14 10.61
CA VAL A 76 -5.17 -1.85 10.29
C VAL A 76 -4.88 -0.38 10.54
N PRO A 77 -3.62 -0.06 10.89
CA PRO A 77 -3.25 1.35 11.00
C PRO A 77 -3.25 1.98 9.62
N ALA A 78 -3.82 3.15 9.53
CA ALA A 78 -3.96 3.86 8.27
C ALA A 78 -3.60 5.32 8.45
N ARG A 79 -2.98 5.87 7.43
CA ARG A 79 -2.72 7.29 7.32
C ARG A 79 -3.73 7.85 6.33
N ILE A 80 -4.58 8.75 6.80
CA ILE A 80 -5.63 9.33 5.98
C ILE A 80 -5.11 10.64 5.39
N VAL A 81 -5.14 10.76 4.07
CA VAL A 81 -4.72 11.96 3.37
C VAL A 81 -5.87 12.46 2.51
N GLU A 82 -5.94 13.76 2.32
CA GLU A 82 -6.95 14.35 1.44
C GLU A 82 -6.25 14.85 0.19
N ILE A 83 -6.37 14.08 -0.86
CA ILE A 83 -5.75 14.38 -2.16
C ILE A 83 -6.75 14.11 -3.27
N ASP A 84 -6.57 14.78 -4.39
CA ASP A 84 -7.45 14.57 -5.54
C ASP A 84 -7.04 13.31 -6.33
N ASP A 85 -7.82 13.00 -7.37
CA ASP A 85 -7.57 11.81 -8.19
C ASP A 85 -6.21 11.85 -8.89
N ALA A 86 -5.81 13.02 -9.38
CA ALA A 86 -4.54 13.16 -10.07
C ALA A 86 -3.36 12.90 -9.13
N LYS A 87 -3.43 13.42 -7.90
CA LYS A 87 -2.38 13.21 -6.91
C LYS A 87 -2.35 11.75 -6.45
N ALA A 88 -3.52 11.14 -6.28
CA ALA A 88 -3.60 9.74 -5.90
C ALA A 88 -2.95 8.84 -6.94
N LEU A 89 -3.24 9.08 -8.21
CA LEU A 89 -2.61 8.32 -9.29
C LEU A 89 -1.10 8.54 -9.32
N GLU A 90 -0.65 9.77 -9.12
CA GLU A 90 0.76 10.09 -9.06
C GLU A 90 1.47 9.29 -7.96
N TRP A 91 0.88 9.21 -6.76
CA TRP A 91 1.46 8.46 -5.66
C TRP A 91 1.51 6.97 -5.96
N GLN A 92 0.46 6.43 -6.60
CA GLN A 92 0.41 5.03 -6.99
C GLN A 92 1.49 4.70 -8.02
N LEU A 93 1.72 5.61 -8.96
CA LEU A 93 2.76 5.42 -9.98
C LEU A 93 4.16 5.50 -9.38
N VAL A 94 4.37 6.40 -8.43
CA VAL A 94 5.66 6.50 -7.74
C VAL A 94 5.94 5.20 -6.98
N GLU A 95 4.96 4.65 -6.29
CA GLU A 95 5.14 3.41 -5.55
C GLU A 95 5.48 2.25 -6.48
N LEU A 96 4.81 2.16 -7.62
CA LEU A 96 5.12 1.14 -8.62
C LEU A 96 6.54 1.32 -9.17
N SER A 97 6.94 2.55 -9.43
CA SER A 97 8.28 2.86 -9.93
C SER A 97 9.37 2.40 -8.95
N ILE A 98 9.14 2.59 -7.67
CA ILE A 98 10.08 2.13 -6.63
C ILE A 98 10.22 0.61 -6.68
N VAL A 99 9.11 -0.11 -6.82
CA VAL A 99 9.13 -1.57 -6.90
C VAL A 99 9.91 -2.03 -8.13
N VAL A 100 9.68 -1.41 -9.27
CA VAL A 100 10.38 -1.74 -10.51
C VAL A 100 11.88 -1.48 -10.38
N LYS A 101 12.25 -0.36 -9.80
CA LYS A 101 13.66 -0.03 -9.60
C LYS A 101 14.36 -1.03 -8.68
N ARG A 102 13.70 -1.46 -7.62
CA ARG A 102 14.25 -2.49 -6.75
C ARG A 102 14.47 -3.80 -7.48
N PHE A 103 13.52 -4.19 -8.32
CA PHE A 103 13.64 -5.40 -9.12
C PHE A 103 14.86 -5.32 -10.03
N LEU A 104 15.01 -4.22 -10.75
CA LEU A 104 16.14 -4.03 -11.66
C LEU A 104 17.48 -4.05 -10.92
N PHE A 105 17.55 -3.39 -9.79
CA PHE A 105 18.78 -3.37 -9.00
C PHE A 105 19.18 -4.78 -8.56
N VAL A 106 18.24 -5.57 -8.09
CA VAL A 106 18.53 -6.91 -7.59
C VAL A 106 18.95 -7.85 -8.73
N HIS A 107 18.31 -7.74 -9.89
CA HIS A 107 18.52 -8.69 -10.99
C HIS A 107 19.61 -8.26 -11.98
N TRP A 108 19.81 -6.96 -12.12
CA TRP A 108 20.71 -6.42 -13.16
C TRP A 108 21.90 -5.66 -12.61
N GLY A 109 21.87 -5.32 -11.30
CA GLY A 109 22.95 -4.61 -10.66
C GLY A 109 22.85 -3.10 -10.80
N PRO A 110 23.66 -2.36 -10.03
CA PRO A 110 23.55 -0.90 -9.94
C PRO A 110 23.83 -0.15 -11.23
N HIS A 111 24.62 -0.72 -12.13
CA HIS A 111 24.97 -0.05 -13.38
C HIS A 111 23.82 0.07 -14.36
N VAL A 112 22.74 -0.65 -14.16
CA VAL A 112 21.57 -0.63 -15.03
C VAL A 112 20.57 0.44 -14.60
N VAL A 113 20.69 0.94 -13.38
CA VAL A 113 19.71 1.82 -12.77
C VAL A 113 20.13 3.28 -12.82
N SER A 114 21.15 3.62 -13.54
CA SER A 114 21.73 4.96 -13.57
C SER A 114 21.02 5.88 -14.58
N ILE A 115 19.75 6.02 -14.47
CA ILE A 115 18.99 6.91 -15.34
C ILE A 115 18.52 8.13 -14.58
#